data_5f7127cfad9f3c9203669e93305bd6fc
#
_entry.id   5f7127cfad9f3c9203669e93305bd6fc
#
_cell.length_a   1.000
_cell.length_b   1.000
_cell.length_c   1.000
_cell.angle_alpha   90.00
_cell.angle_beta   90.00
_cell.angle_gamma   90.00
#
_symmetry.space_group_name_H-M   'P 1'
#
loop_
_entity.id
_entity.type
_entity.pdbx_description
1 polymer ?
#
loop_
_entity_poly.entity_id
_entity_poly.type
_entity_poly.pdbx_seq_one_letter_code
_entity_poly.pdbx_strand_id
1 'polypeptide(L)' 'MNWNEITSNRTPVRTKDKTSFGYVAGEYKDKLVVIAGKLVSHEYIIPKDKVEKYDGRELSLNIRNDEINSDYEL' A
#
# COMPACT_ATOMS: atom_id res chain seq x y z
N MET A 1 -12.06 6.31 7.12
CA MET A 1 -11.01 6.59 6.13
C MET A 1 -11.63 6.59 4.75
N ASN A 2 -11.31 7.58 3.95
CA ASN A 2 -11.92 7.70 2.62
C ASN A 2 -11.10 6.95 1.56
N TRP A 3 -11.45 5.70 1.34
CA TRP A 3 -10.72 4.84 0.41
C TRP A 3 -10.82 5.28 -1.05
N ASN A 4 -11.95 5.89 -1.43
CA ASN A 4 -12.10 6.40 -2.79
C ASN A 4 -11.10 7.51 -3.08
N GLU A 5 -10.92 8.41 -2.14
CA GLU A 5 -9.95 9.49 -2.27
C GLU A 5 -8.53 8.96 -2.31
N ILE A 6 -8.21 8.04 -1.39
CA ILE A 6 -6.88 7.44 -1.32
C ILE A 6 -6.52 6.75 -2.62
N THR A 7 -7.45 6.00 -3.20
CA THR A 7 -7.24 5.28 -4.45
C THR A 7 -7.14 6.25 -5.63
N SER A 8 -8.05 7.22 -5.70
CA SER A 8 -8.08 8.18 -6.82
C SER A 8 -6.82 9.01 -6.90
N ASN A 9 -6.24 9.34 -5.77
CA ASN A 9 -5.03 10.15 -5.68
C ASN A 9 -3.75 9.32 -5.86
N ARG A 10 -3.86 8.02 -6.05
CA ARG A 10 -2.71 7.12 -6.13
C ARG A 10 -1.77 7.35 -4.96
N THR A 11 -2.35 7.33 -3.77
CA THR A 11 -1.66 7.68 -2.53
C THR A 11 -0.40 6.84 -2.35
N PRO A 12 0.75 7.48 -2.11
CA PRO A 12 1.99 6.73 -1.86
C PRO A 12 1.88 5.91 -0.58
N VAL A 13 2.57 4.79 -0.57
CA VAL A 13 2.59 3.86 0.54
C VAL A 13 3.97 3.88 1.20
N ARG A 14 3.98 3.89 2.51
CA ARG A 14 5.20 3.82 3.30
C ARG A 14 5.13 2.60 4.22
N THR A 15 6.22 1.86 4.30
CA THR A 15 6.29 0.65 5.12
C THR A 15 6.59 0.98 6.59
N LYS A 16 6.52 -0.03 7.45
CA LYS A 16 6.81 0.11 8.87
C LYS A 16 8.24 0.60 9.11
N ASP A 17 9.18 0.17 8.29
CA ASP A 17 10.59 0.60 8.37
C ASP A 17 10.84 1.88 7.57
N LYS A 18 9.79 2.62 7.25
CA LYS A 18 9.81 3.95 6.65
C LYS A 18 10.42 4.01 5.24
N THR A 19 10.23 2.93 4.51
CA THR A 19 10.65 2.83 3.12
C THR A 19 9.45 3.17 2.21
N SER A 20 9.69 3.95 1.17
CA SER A 20 8.67 4.19 0.14
C SER A 20 8.45 2.90 -0.63
N PHE A 21 7.18 2.51 -0.82
CA PHE A 21 6.92 1.21 -1.41
C PHE A 21 6.18 1.25 -2.75
N GLY A 22 5.38 2.22 -2.99
CA GLY A 22 4.58 2.28 -4.20
C GLY A 22 3.34 3.11 -3.93
N TYR A 23 2.23 2.78 -4.56
CA TYR A 23 1.02 3.56 -4.40
C TYR A 23 -0.22 2.68 -4.38
N VAL A 24 -1.29 3.21 -3.77
CA VAL A 24 -2.59 2.52 -3.73
C VAL A 24 -3.23 2.65 -5.10
N ALA A 25 -3.45 1.53 -5.77
CA ALA A 25 -4.06 1.49 -7.10
C ALA A 25 -5.53 1.09 -7.05
N GLY A 26 -5.97 0.46 -5.97
CA GLY A 26 -7.36 0.05 -5.84
C GLY A 26 -7.67 -0.42 -4.44
N GLU A 27 -8.96 -0.67 -4.18
CA GLU A 27 -9.39 -1.24 -2.92
C GLU A 27 -10.62 -2.09 -3.16
N TYR A 28 -10.78 -3.13 -2.37
CA TYR A 28 -11.91 -4.02 -2.48
C TYR A 28 -12.16 -4.69 -1.14
N LYS A 29 -13.34 -4.40 -0.58
CA LYS A 29 -13.74 -4.93 0.73
C LYS A 29 -12.67 -4.61 1.78
N ASP A 30 -12.00 -5.63 2.32
CA ASP A 30 -10.98 -5.49 3.36
C ASP A 30 -9.55 -5.52 2.82
N LYS A 31 -9.37 -5.35 1.51
CA LYS A 31 -8.08 -5.44 0.85
C LYS A 31 -7.72 -4.17 0.12
N LEU A 32 -6.43 -3.93 -0.02
CA LEU A 32 -5.86 -2.88 -0.87
C LEU A 32 -5.05 -3.52 -1.98
N VAL A 33 -5.09 -2.89 -3.15
CA VAL A 33 -4.16 -3.24 -4.23
C VAL A 33 -3.10 -2.14 -4.27
N VAL A 34 -1.86 -2.54 -4.10
CA VAL A 34 -0.72 -1.63 -4.15
C VAL A 34 0.16 -2.02 -5.32
N ILE A 35 0.58 -1.04 -6.11
CA ILE A 35 1.48 -1.26 -7.23
C ILE A 35 2.82 -0.65 -6.90
N ALA A 36 3.89 -1.40 -7.13
CA ALA A 36 5.25 -0.97 -6.88
C ALA A 36 6.21 -1.58 -7.90
N GLY A 37 7.37 -0.96 -8.04
CA GLY A 37 8.40 -1.44 -8.95
C GLY A 37 8.92 -0.31 -9.82
N LYS A 38 10.19 -0.41 -10.22
CA LYS A 38 10.83 0.62 -11.04
C LYS A 38 10.76 0.28 -12.52
N LEU A 39 11.27 -0.88 -12.90
CA LEU A 39 11.31 -1.30 -14.30
C LEU A 39 10.11 -2.16 -14.66
N VAL A 40 9.70 -3.02 -13.73
CA VAL A 40 8.54 -3.89 -13.90
C VAL A 40 7.62 -3.66 -12.72
N SER A 41 6.35 -3.40 -12.99
CA SER A 41 5.35 -3.20 -11.93
C SER A 41 4.92 -4.54 -11.36
N HIS A 42 4.82 -4.58 -10.04
CA HIS A 42 4.30 -5.73 -9.30
C HIS A 42 3.07 -5.31 -8.52
N GLU A 43 2.11 -6.21 -8.40
CA GLU A 43 0.91 -5.97 -7.61
C GLU A 43 1.00 -6.68 -6.28
N TYR A 44 0.50 -6.03 -5.25
CA TYR A 44 0.49 -6.55 -3.89
C TYR A 44 -0.92 -6.42 -3.33
N ILE A 45 -1.40 -7.47 -2.69
CA ILE A 45 -2.71 -7.47 -2.05
C ILE A 45 -2.49 -7.37 -0.54
N ILE A 46 -2.88 -6.26 0.03
CA ILE A 46 -2.60 -5.94 1.43
C ILE A 46 -3.90 -5.79 2.21
N PRO A 47 -4.06 -6.54 3.30
CA PRO A 47 -5.26 -6.38 4.14
C PRO A 47 -5.33 -4.96 4.70
N LYS A 48 -6.54 -4.40 4.72
CA LYS A 48 -6.74 -3.05 5.28
C LYS A 48 -6.40 -2.97 6.77
N ASP A 49 -6.44 -4.08 7.49
CA ASP A 49 -6.08 -4.09 8.91
C ASP A 49 -4.57 -3.91 9.14
N LYS A 50 -3.78 -3.92 8.09
CA LYS A 50 -2.35 -3.62 8.16
C LYS A 50 -2.04 -2.14 7.97
N VAL A 51 -3.05 -1.34 7.72
CA VAL A 51 -2.88 0.11 7.60
C VAL A 51 -2.78 0.71 8.99
N GLU A 52 -1.70 1.46 9.23
CA GLU A 52 -1.48 2.12 10.50
C GLU A 52 -2.15 3.49 10.53
N LYS A 53 -1.89 4.30 9.51
CA LYS A 53 -2.49 5.64 9.44
C LYS A 53 -2.42 6.22 8.03
N TYR A 54 -3.24 7.25 7.81
CA TYR A 54 -3.21 8.06 6.60
C TYR A 54 -3.15 9.52 7.03
N ASP A 55 -2.12 10.24 6.59
CA ASP A 55 -1.91 11.62 7.01
C ASP A 55 -2.38 12.67 6.01
N GLY A 56 -3.12 12.25 4.99
CA GLY A 56 -3.57 13.12 3.90
C GLY A 56 -2.64 13.14 2.71
N ARG A 57 -1.43 12.61 2.85
CA ARG A 57 -0.43 12.55 1.79
C ARG A 57 0.03 11.14 1.49
N GLU A 58 0.28 10.36 2.53
CA GLU A 58 0.75 9.00 2.36
C GLU A 58 0.08 8.06 3.33
N LEU A 59 0.04 6.79 2.96
CA LEU A 59 -0.54 5.73 3.75
C LEU A 59 0.58 4.92 4.37
N SER A 60 0.58 4.83 5.70
CA SER A 60 1.59 4.07 6.43
C SER A 60 1.06 2.69 6.77
N LEU A 61 1.85 1.68 6.47
CA LEU A 61 1.51 0.29 6.77
C LEU A 61 2.27 -0.19 8.01
N ASN A 62 1.68 -1.14 8.70
CA ASN A 62 2.33 -1.82 9.82
C ASN A 62 2.98 -3.12 9.34
N ILE A 63 3.67 -3.04 8.20
CA ILE A 63 4.36 -4.17 7.57
C ILE A 63 5.71 -3.68 7.11
N ARG A 64 6.73 -4.49 7.31
CA ARG A 64 8.08 -4.18 6.85
C ARG A 64 8.20 -4.41 5.34
N ASN A 65 9.14 -3.73 4.72
CA ASN A 65 9.34 -3.82 3.27
C ASN A 65 9.62 -5.26 2.80
N ASP A 66 10.46 -5.98 3.54
CA ASP A 66 10.79 -7.35 3.19
C ASP A 66 9.59 -8.30 3.33
N GLU A 67 8.72 -8.04 4.30
CA GLU A 67 7.50 -8.84 4.49
C GLU A 67 6.53 -8.63 3.32
N ILE A 68 6.41 -7.41 2.84
CA ILE A 68 5.51 -7.13 1.72
C ILE A 68 5.96 -7.90 0.48
N ASN A 69 7.25 -7.88 0.21
CA ASN A 69 7.79 -8.55 -0.97
C ASN A 69 7.64 -10.08 -0.89
N SER A 70 7.74 -10.67 0.28
CA SER A 70 7.68 -12.11 0.42
C SER A 70 6.27 -12.64 0.61
N ASP A 71 5.40 -11.90 1.32
CA ASP A 71 4.13 -12.45 1.78
C ASP A 71 2.90 -11.92 1.04
N TYR A 72 3.00 -10.77 0.39
CA TYR A 72 1.82 -10.10 -0.16
C TYR A 72 1.86 -9.90 -1.68
N GLU A 73 2.91 -10.25 -2.33
CA GLU A 73 2.99 -10.11 -3.79
C GLU A 73 2.01 -11.07 -4.47
N LEU A 74 1.25 -10.52 -5.42
CA LEU A 74 0.27 -11.30 -6.17
C LEU A 74 0.96 -12.19 -7.21
#